data_1a6574997074133ca8beca655459cd44
#
_entry.id   1a6574997074133ca8beca655459cd44
#
_cell.length_a   1.000
_cell.length_b   1.000
_cell.length_c   1.000
_cell.angle_alpha   90.00
_cell.angle_beta   90.00
_cell.angle_gamma   90.00
#
_symmetry.space_group_name_H-M   'P 1'
#
loop_
_entity.id
_entity.type
_entity.pdbx_description
1 polymer ?
#
loop_
_entity_poly.entity_id
_entity_poly.type
_entity_poly.pdbx_seq_one_letter_code
_entity_poly.pdbx_strand_id
1 'polypeptide(L)'
;MTNTKKYTLYFGVILVAIIALSLIISKTYTTETQIDIAAPKNVVFNAINDIKTQSRWNSFIISDTSTRVVYPGSTFGSGSSCEYTGDEIEDGVIKIISSHENDSIIIVRTPMGKKESHLVYFMETKDSISTTLRVVATKDSGFLSNLVQFISKWKLKKTIKKDLEYLNTLIDERYHQNLYSGYKIEEINPGPKFFITHRAEVAIENINQYYTQNISALYQKALNSNIVVSGMPCGLFYTWDETKLKSDMAAALPTLAQLNNIPETNSESILAKPALKITFRGDKTKSGQAHNAMGDFMKDRSLLMDVPMIEEYVTDPSKESDPDKWVTNVIYYYTKK
;
A
#
# COMPACT_ATOMS: atom_id res chain seq x y z
N MET A 1 -16.70 31.68 62.94
CA MET A 1 -16.38 31.58 61.50
C MET A 1 -17.68 31.41 60.76
N THR A 2 -18.01 32.33 59.84
CA THR A 2 -19.23 32.25 59.04
C THR A 2 -19.13 30.98 58.14
N ASN A 3 -20.25 30.32 57.83
CA ASN A 3 -20.28 29.11 57.03
C ASN A 3 -19.51 29.30 55.71
N THR A 4 -19.55 30.49 55.14
CA THR A 4 -18.78 30.87 53.93
C THR A 4 -17.28 30.69 54.11
N LYS A 5 -16.67 31.13 55.23
CA LYS A 5 -15.23 30.96 55.51
C LYS A 5 -14.84 29.49 55.68
N LYS A 6 -15.74 28.62 56.20
CA LYS A 6 -15.48 27.18 56.28
C LYS A 6 -15.46 26.52 54.89
N TYR A 7 -16.41 26.87 54.00
CA TYR A 7 -16.45 26.34 52.65
C TYR A 7 -15.24 26.78 51.81
N THR A 8 -14.80 28.03 51.95
CA THR A 8 -13.58 28.53 51.28
C THR A 8 -12.33 27.77 51.76
N LEU A 9 -12.23 27.50 53.08
CA LEU A 9 -11.11 26.71 53.61
C LEU A 9 -11.12 25.28 53.08
N TYR A 10 -12.28 24.58 53.07
CA TYR A 10 -12.39 23.25 52.53
C TYR A 10 -12.06 23.19 51.02
N PHE A 11 -12.54 24.16 50.26
CA PHE A 11 -12.20 24.28 48.84
C PHE A 11 -10.67 24.44 48.63
N GLY A 12 -10.02 25.29 49.41
CA GLY A 12 -8.57 25.48 49.38
C GLY A 12 -7.80 24.19 49.72
N VAL A 13 -8.21 23.46 50.75
CA VAL A 13 -7.58 22.21 51.16
C VAL A 13 -7.76 21.13 50.05
N ILE A 14 -8.96 21.02 49.48
CA ILE A 14 -9.23 20.11 48.39
C ILE A 14 -8.38 20.44 47.15
N LEU A 15 -8.27 21.73 46.79
CA LEU A 15 -7.43 22.19 45.69
C LEU A 15 -5.96 21.83 45.88
N VAL A 16 -5.41 22.08 47.08
CA VAL A 16 -4.02 21.71 47.41
C VAL A 16 -3.82 20.19 47.36
N ALA A 17 -4.78 19.42 47.87
CA ALA A 17 -4.72 17.96 47.81
C ALA A 17 -4.74 17.44 46.34
N ILE A 18 -5.56 18.04 45.48
CA ILE A 18 -5.61 17.73 44.04
C ILE A 18 -4.26 18.06 43.40
N ILE A 19 -3.68 19.21 43.65
CA ILE A 19 -2.36 19.62 43.15
C ILE A 19 -1.27 18.64 43.62
N ALA A 20 -1.24 18.34 44.93
CA ALA A 20 -0.28 17.40 45.50
C ALA A 20 -0.40 16.00 44.87
N LEU A 21 -1.63 15.51 44.68
CA LEU A 21 -1.90 14.23 44.01
C LEU A 21 -1.41 14.23 42.58
N SER A 22 -1.62 15.34 41.83
CA SER A 22 -1.18 15.44 40.43
C SER A 22 0.34 15.48 40.27
N LEU A 23 1.10 15.84 41.31
CA LEU A 23 2.58 15.80 41.33
C LEU A 23 3.13 14.39 41.55
N ILE A 24 2.36 13.50 42.18
CA ILE A 24 2.77 12.13 42.52
C ILE A 24 2.43 11.16 41.36
N ILE A 25 1.36 11.43 40.59
CA ILE A 25 0.92 10.57 39.50
C ILE A 25 1.91 10.68 38.34
N SER A 26 2.22 9.52 37.72
CA SER A 26 3.11 9.44 36.54
C SER A 26 2.62 10.35 35.41
N LYS A 27 3.57 11.06 34.78
CA LYS A 27 3.30 11.93 33.63
C LYS A 27 3.05 11.16 32.34
N THR A 28 3.21 9.84 32.36
CA THR A 28 3.01 8.96 31.23
C THR A 28 2.03 7.86 31.60
N TYR A 29 1.22 7.42 30.64
CA TYR A 29 0.39 6.23 30.82
C TYR A 29 0.58 5.27 29.64
N THR A 30 0.58 4.00 29.97
CA THR A 30 0.73 2.92 29.01
C THR A 30 -0.52 2.06 28.98
N THR A 31 -0.91 1.64 27.79
CA THR A 31 -1.98 0.67 27.59
C THR A 31 -1.51 -0.41 26.61
N GLU A 32 -2.03 -1.61 26.78
CA GLU A 32 -1.71 -2.76 25.93
C GLU A 32 -2.98 -3.41 25.44
N THR A 33 -2.94 -3.90 24.21
CA THR A 33 -4.00 -4.69 23.60
C THR A 33 -3.38 -5.62 22.55
N GLN A 34 -4.10 -6.70 22.22
CA GLN A 34 -3.65 -7.66 21.20
C GLN A 34 -4.84 -8.17 20.40
N ILE A 35 -4.53 -8.71 19.21
CA ILE A 35 -5.46 -9.37 18.31
C ILE A 35 -4.74 -10.53 17.61
N ASP A 36 -5.48 -11.61 17.35
CA ASP A 36 -5.03 -12.68 16.47
C ASP A 36 -5.49 -12.40 15.04
N ILE A 37 -4.57 -12.42 14.10
CA ILE A 37 -4.79 -12.15 12.68
C ILE A 37 -4.50 -13.43 11.91
N ALA A 38 -5.44 -13.87 11.09
CA ALA A 38 -5.32 -15.07 10.26
C ALA A 38 -4.45 -14.81 9.01
N ALA A 39 -3.20 -14.38 9.22
CA ALA A 39 -2.21 -14.15 8.17
C ALA A 39 -0.80 -14.33 8.73
N PRO A 40 0.18 -14.73 7.88
CA PRO A 40 1.58 -14.84 8.27
C PRO A 40 2.18 -13.50 8.70
N LYS A 41 3.23 -13.53 9.52
CA LYS A 41 3.88 -12.33 10.07
C LYS A 41 4.34 -11.32 9.03
N ASN A 42 4.85 -11.77 7.90
CA ASN A 42 5.29 -10.87 6.82
C ASN A 42 4.15 -10.05 6.23
N VAL A 43 2.95 -10.63 6.11
CA VAL A 43 1.76 -9.91 5.62
C VAL A 43 1.33 -8.83 6.63
N VAL A 44 1.26 -9.19 7.91
CA VAL A 44 0.94 -8.25 9.00
C VAL A 44 2.01 -7.15 9.10
N PHE A 45 3.28 -7.53 9.03
CA PHE A 45 4.41 -6.62 9.04
C PHE A 45 4.34 -5.63 7.87
N ASN A 46 4.18 -6.11 6.64
CA ASN A 46 4.09 -5.26 5.46
C ASN A 46 2.94 -4.27 5.54
N ALA A 47 1.77 -4.73 6.03
CA ALA A 47 0.60 -3.88 6.19
C ALA A 47 0.81 -2.73 7.19
N ILE A 48 1.59 -2.92 8.26
CA ILE A 48 1.89 -1.88 9.24
C ILE A 48 3.08 -1.01 8.79
N ASN A 49 4.07 -1.62 8.13
CA ASN A 49 5.33 -0.99 7.74
C ASN A 49 5.22 -0.10 6.48
N ASP A 50 4.09 -0.14 5.78
CA ASP A 50 3.74 0.77 4.70
C ASP A 50 2.88 1.91 5.24
N ILE A 51 3.45 3.12 5.33
CA ILE A 51 2.76 4.29 5.88
C ILE A 51 1.52 4.70 5.05
N LYS A 52 1.44 4.32 3.76
CA LYS A 52 0.27 4.58 2.91
C LYS A 52 -0.98 3.87 3.41
N THR A 53 -0.81 2.73 4.07
CA THR A 53 -1.94 1.95 4.58
C THR A 53 -2.62 2.59 5.79
N GLN A 54 -1.95 3.55 6.47
CA GLN A 54 -2.51 4.24 7.63
C GLN A 54 -3.87 4.87 7.35
N SER A 55 -4.09 5.40 6.16
CA SER A 55 -5.39 5.95 5.75
C SER A 55 -6.51 4.90 5.67
N ARG A 56 -6.17 3.61 5.66
CA ARG A 56 -7.14 2.51 5.55
C ARG A 56 -7.46 1.80 6.87
N TRP A 57 -6.59 1.91 7.86
CA TRP A 57 -6.81 1.21 9.14
C TRP A 57 -6.64 2.09 10.39
N ASN A 58 -6.09 3.29 10.27
CA ASN A 58 -6.03 4.22 11.38
C ASN A 58 -7.40 4.85 11.60
N SER A 59 -8.10 4.45 12.67
CA SER A 59 -9.46 4.88 12.95
C SER A 59 -9.60 6.39 13.14
N PHE A 60 -8.54 7.07 13.56
CA PHE A 60 -8.52 8.53 13.70
C PHE A 60 -8.58 9.20 12.32
N ILE A 61 -7.76 8.76 11.36
CA ILE A 61 -7.79 9.27 9.98
C ILE A 61 -9.12 8.94 9.30
N ILE A 62 -9.61 7.71 9.47
CA ILE A 62 -10.86 7.25 8.84
C ILE A 62 -12.10 7.99 9.37
N SER A 63 -12.04 8.51 10.62
CA SER A 63 -13.19 9.15 11.25
C SER A 63 -13.59 10.48 10.60
N ASP A 64 -12.68 11.12 9.88
CA ASP A 64 -12.93 12.37 9.17
C ASP A 64 -12.76 12.17 7.66
N THR A 65 -13.86 12.24 6.92
CA THR A 65 -13.87 12.03 5.46
C THR A 65 -13.22 13.17 4.67
N SER A 66 -12.97 14.32 5.29
CA SER A 66 -12.25 15.44 4.71
C SER A 66 -10.74 15.27 4.78
N THR A 67 -10.25 14.23 5.52
CA THR A 67 -8.83 14.04 5.77
C THR A 67 -8.02 13.92 4.47
N ARG A 68 -7.01 14.77 4.37
CA ARG A 68 -5.98 14.72 3.32
C ARG A 68 -4.69 14.18 3.94
N VAL A 69 -4.04 13.27 3.21
CA VAL A 69 -2.77 12.67 3.65
C VAL A 69 -1.71 12.90 2.58
N VAL A 70 -0.56 13.44 3.01
CA VAL A 70 0.59 13.72 2.15
C VAL A 70 1.77 12.86 2.63
N TYR A 71 2.56 12.37 1.69
CA TYR A 71 3.72 11.52 1.94
C TYR A 71 4.99 12.25 1.46
N PRO A 72 5.74 12.91 2.35
CA PRO A 72 6.88 13.77 1.96
C PRO A 72 8.13 13.00 1.52
N GLY A 73 8.15 11.68 1.62
CA GLY A 73 9.33 10.86 1.28
C GLY A 73 9.01 9.40 1.06
N SER A 74 9.95 8.53 1.45
CA SER A 74 9.71 7.08 1.41
C SER A 74 8.44 6.72 2.20
N THR A 75 7.68 5.79 1.68
CA THR A 75 6.42 5.36 2.30
C THR A 75 6.55 4.02 3.03
N PHE A 76 7.72 3.40 3.02
CA PHE A 76 7.95 2.09 3.61
C PHE A 76 9.16 2.07 4.53
N GLY A 77 8.99 1.45 5.71
CA GLY A 77 10.06 1.20 6.67
C GLY A 77 10.42 2.39 7.55
N SER A 78 11.51 2.22 8.28
CA SER A 78 12.04 3.25 9.18
C SER A 78 12.30 4.57 8.46
N GLY A 79 11.87 5.68 9.07
CA GLY A 79 11.99 7.02 8.50
C GLY A 79 10.81 7.44 7.63
N SER A 80 9.95 6.52 7.19
CA SER A 80 8.74 6.88 6.46
C SER A 80 7.76 7.65 7.32
N SER A 81 7.06 8.61 6.70
CA SER A 81 6.10 9.47 7.41
C SER A 81 4.95 9.88 6.50
N CYS A 82 3.83 10.23 7.12
CA CYS A 82 2.75 10.94 6.47
C CYS A 82 2.30 12.12 7.33
N GLU A 83 1.91 13.20 6.65
CA GLU A 83 1.26 14.36 7.23
C GLU A 83 -0.23 14.28 6.91
N TYR A 84 -1.08 14.53 7.89
CA TYR A 84 -2.53 14.50 7.72
C TYR A 84 -3.16 15.80 8.22
N THR A 85 -4.16 16.26 7.49
CA THR A 85 -4.99 17.44 7.82
C THR A 85 -6.44 17.08 7.63
N GLY A 86 -7.34 17.65 8.43
CA GLY A 86 -8.78 17.39 8.32
C GLY A 86 -9.62 18.47 9.01
N ASP A 87 -10.92 18.48 8.74
CA ASP A 87 -11.84 19.47 9.29
C ASP A 87 -12.30 19.11 10.71
N GLU A 88 -12.42 17.81 11.03
CA GLU A 88 -12.90 17.29 12.30
C GLU A 88 -11.78 16.72 13.18
N ILE A 89 -10.63 16.40 12.60
CA ILE A 89 -9.45 15.89 13.29
C ILE A 89 -8.36 16.97 13.38
N GLU A 90 -7.52 16.84 14.41
CA GLU A 90 -6.33 17.70 14.51
C GLU A 90 -5.30 17.29 13.49
N ASP A 91 -4.70 18.26 12.84
CA ASP A 91 -3.56 18.06 11.95
C ASP A 91 -2.41 17.38 12.69
N GLY A 92 -1.58 16.65 11.96
CA GLY A 92 -0.43 16.00 12.58
C GLY A 92 0.41 15.16 11.66
N VAL A 93 1.36 14.46 12.28
CA VAL A 93 2.32 13.59 11.60
C VAL A 93 2.29 12.19 12.20
N ILE A 94 2.35 11.18 11.34
CA ILE A 94 2.62 9.80 11.74
C ILE A 94 3.96 9.40 11.13
N LYS A 95 4.85 8.82 11.94
CA LYS A 95 6.19 8.42 11.51
C LYS A 95 6.54 7.03 12.01
N ILE A 96 7.11 6.19 11.15
CA ILE A 96 7.75 4.95 11.54
C ILE A 96 9.19 5.27 11.97
N ILE A 97 9.46 5.11 13.25
CA ILE A 97 10.78 5.43 13.84
C ILE A 97 11.73 4.25 13.70
N SER A 98 11.21 3.04 13.91
CA SER A 98 11.99 1.81 13.83
C SER A 98 11.14 0.69 13.25
N SER A 99 11.77 -0.19 12.49
CA SER A 99 11.14 -1.32 11.85
C SER A 99 12.14 -2.48 11.81
N HIS A 100 11.81 -3.57 12.52
CA HIS A 100 12.56 -4.82 12.54
C HIS A 100 11.71 -5.88 11.85
N GLU A 101 12.22 -6.41 10.76
CA GLU A 101 11.47 -7.29 9.85
C GLU A 101 10.83 -8.47 10.60
N ASN A 102 9.52 -8.63 10.43
CA ASN A 102 8.69 -9.68 11.02
C ASN A 102 8.77 -9.79 12.55
N ASP A 103 9.21 -8.75 13.25
CA ASP A 103 9.36 -8.72 14.70
C ASP A 103 8.61 -7.55 15.33
N SER A 104 9.06 -6.32 15.04
CA SER A 104 8.48 -5.15 15.70
C SER A 104 8.56 -3.88 14.86
N ILE A 105 7.59 -2.98 15.09
CA ILE A 105 7.53 -1.65 14.46
C ILE A 105 7.19 -0.62 15.52
N ILE A 106 7.91 0.50 15.52
CA ILE A 106 7.65 1.66 16.38
C ILE A 106 7.09 2.79 15.54
N ILE A 107 5.86 3.20 15.84
CA ILE A 107 5.18 4.32 15.20
C ILE A 107 4.99 5.43 16.23
N VAL A 108 5.33 6.65 15.85
CA VAL A 108 5.06 7.86 16.62
C VAL A 108 3.99 8.67 15.91
N ARG A 109 2.97 9.08 16.67
CA ARG A 109 1.92 9.97 16.21
C ARG A 109 2.03 11.29 16.98
N THR A 110 2.20 12.39 16.24
CA THR A 110 2.36 13.74 16.79
C THR A 110 1.25 14.64 16.26
N PRO A 111 0.10 14.75 16.97
CA PRO A 111 -0.90 15.76 16.63
C PRO A 111 -0.34 17.16 16.85
N MET A 112 -0.70 18.12 15.97
CA MET A 112 -0.22 19.50 16.08
C MET A 112 -0.64 20.12 17.43
N GLY A 113 0.33 20.72 18.11
CA GLY A 113 0.09 21.35 19.43
C GLY A 113 -0.14 20.38 20.58
N LYS A 114 -0.05 19.06 20.38
CA LYS A 114 -0.21 18.05 21.43
C LYS A 114 1.04 17.18 21.60
N LYS A 115 1.04 16.42 22.69
CA LYS A 115 2.11 15.49 23.00
C LYS A 115 2.02 14.22 22.17
N GLU A 116 3.18 13.66 21.87
CA GLU A 116 3.36 12.45 21.09
C GLU A 116 2.73 11.21 21.74
N SER A 117 2.36 10.28 20.90
CA SER A 117 1.97 8.92 21.28
C SER A 117 2.93 7.94 20.61
N HIS A 118 3.54 7.08 21.39
CA HIS A 118 4.42 6.01 20.91
C HIS A 118 3.65 4.70 20.89
N LEU A 119 3.60 4.05 19.74
CA LEU A 119 2.95 2.75 19.55
C LEU A 119 4.01 1.74 19.11
N VAL A 120 4.18 0.70 19.90
CA VAL A 120 5.08 -0.42 19.58
C VAL A 120 4.22 -1.61 19.23
N TYR A 121 4.39 -2.10 18.01
CA TYR A 121 3.71 -3.28 17.47
C TYR A 121 4.68 -4.45 17.54
N PHE A 122 4.29 -5.52 18.22
CA PHE A 122 5.05 -6.77 18.30
C PHE A 122 4.28 -7.88 17.58
N MET A 123 4.98 -8.65 16.76
CA MET A 123 4.41 -9.73 15.96
C MET A 123 4.94 -11.08 16.44
N GLU A 124 4.07 -11.90 16.99
CA GLU A 124 4.41 -13.24 17.48
C GLU A 124 3.72 -14.27 16.57
N THR A 125 4.45 -15.34 16.21
CA THR A 125 3.84 -16.45 15.45
C THR A 125 2.90 -17.20 16.37
N LYS A 126 1.63 -17.27 16.01
CA LYS A 126 0.65 -18.11 16.72
C LYS A 126 0.69 -19.54 16.18
N ASP A 127 0.67 -19.66 14.85
CA ASP A 127 0.80 -20.91 14.09
C ASP A 127 1.35 -20.60 12.69
N SER A 128 1.38 -21.58 11.77
CA SER A 128 1.95 -21.44 10.44
C SER A 128 1.25 -20.39 9.56
N ILE A 129 0.02 -20.02 9.87
CA ILE A 129 -0.84 -19.16 9.04
C ILE A 129 -1.44 -17.98 9.82
N SER A 130 -1.10 -17.82 11.11
CA SER A 130 -1.69 -16.80 11.99
C SER A 130 -0.61 -16.09 12.80
N THR A 131 -0.87 -14.82 13.08
CA THR A 131 -0.01 -13.93 13.87
C THR A 131 -0.78 -13.34 15.04
N THR A 132 -0.22 -13.40 16.24
CA THR A 132 -0.66 -12.56 17.36
C THR A 132 0.03 -11.22 17.27
N LEU A 133 -0.74 -10.16 17.05
CA LEU A 133 -0.27 -8.78 17.03
C LEU A 133 -0.57 -8.11 18.37
N ARG A 134 0.47 -7.78 19.12
CA ARG A 134 0.41 -7.09 20.42
C ARG A 134 0.87 -5.64 20.25
N VAL A 135 0.09 -4.71 20.77
CA VAL A 135 0.38 -3.27 20.68
C VAL A 135 0.50 -2.67 22.07
N VAL A 136 1.64 -2.05 22.32
CA VAL A 136 1.90 -1.28 23.53
C VAL A 136 1.91 0.20 23.15
N ALA A 137 0.98 0.98 23.68
CA ALA A 137 0.89 2.40 23.42
C ALA A 137 1.21 3.21 24.70
N THR A 138 2.15 4.14 24.57
CA THR A 138 2.54 5.07 25.62
C THR A 138 2.24 6.49 25.18
N LYS A 139 1.62 7.27 26.05
CA LYS A 139 1.32 8.67 25.79
C LYS A 139 1.64 9.50 27.03
N ASP A 140 2.24 10.67 26.79
CA ASP A 140 2.46 11.65 27.84
C ASP A 140 1.15 12.34 28.24
N SER A 141 0.92 12.47 29.53
CA SER A 141 -0.16 13.26 30.09
C SER A 141 0.35 14.67 30.53
N GLY A 142 -0.45 15.69 30.30
CA GLY A 142 -0.18 17.02 30.88
C GLY A 142 -0.51 17.04 32.39
N PHE A 143 -0.05 18.07 33.09
CA PHE A 143 -0.20 18.22 34.54
C PHE A 143 -1.66 18.02 35.04
N LEU A 144 -2.64 18.61 34.35
CA LEU A 144 -4.06 18.47 34.72
C LEU A 144 -4.68 17.15 34.19
N SER A 145 -4.12 16.57 33.12
CA SER A 145 -4.64 15.31 32.54
C SER A 145 -4.28 14.09 33.40
N ASN A 146 -3.36 14.22 34.35
CA ASN A 146 -3.06 13.13 35.29
C ASN A 146 -4.30 12.75 36.14
N LEU A 147 -5.16 13.68 36.43
CA LEU A 147 -6.38 13.44 37.21
C LEU A 147 -7.43 12.64 36.45
N VAL A 148 -7.43 12.71 35.10
CA VAL A 148 -8.34 12.01 34.22
C VAL A 148 -7.63 10.88 33.44
N GLN A 149 -6.44 10.50 33.88
CA GLN A 149 -5.59 9.52 33.21
C GLN A 149 -6.31 8.18 32.96
N PHE A 150 -7.17 7.75 33.88
CA PHE A 150 -7.95 6.53 33.73
C PHE A 150 -8.86 6.59 32.49
N ILE A 151 -9.57 7.72 32.31
CA ILE A 151 -10.45 7.96 31.16
C ILE A 151 -9.63 8.03 29.87
N SER A 152 -8.49 8.74 29.92
CA SER A 152 -7.59 8.88 28.75
C SER A 152 -6.99 7.54 28.32
N LYS A 153 -6.58 6.71 29.28
CA LYS A 153 -6.09 5.35 29.05
C LYS A 153 -7.16 4.46 28.43
N TRP A 154 -8.37 4.52 28.94
CA TRP A 154 -9.50 3.75 28.40
C TRP A 154 -9.83 4.19 26.97
N LYS A 155 -9.89 5.50 26.70
CA LYS A 155 -10.10 6.04 25.34
C LYS A 155 -9.01 5.58 24.38
N LEU A 156 -7.73 5.69 24.77
CA LEU A 156 -6.60 5.26 23.94
C LEU A 156 -6.70 3.77 23.62
N LYS A 157 -6.98 2.91 24.63
CA LYS A 157 -7.17 1.47 24.42
C LYS A 157 -8.30 1.17 23.45
N LYS A 158 -9.43 1.89 23.56
CA LYS A 158 -10.58 1.75 22.65
C LYS A 158 -10.23 2.13 21.22
N THR A 159 -9.46 3.23 21.03
CA THR A 159 -9.00 3.67 19.72
C THR A 159 -8.08 2.63 19.08
N ILE A 160 -7.07 2.13 19.82
CA ILE A 160 -6.15 1.10 19.30
C ILE A 160 -6.91 -0.18 18.95
N LYS A 161 -7.88 -0.60 19.76
CA LYS A 161 -8.69 -1.77 19.44
C LYS A 161 -9.41 -1.59 18.11
N LYS A 162 -9.97 -0.41 17.86
CA LYS A 162 -10.62 -0.08 16.58
C LYS A 162 -9.63 -0.05 15.42
N ASP A 163 -8.44 0.51 15.63
CA ASP A 163 -7.35 0.47 14.63
C ASP A 163 -7.00 -0.97 14.25
N LEU A 164 -6.89 -1.86 15.25
CA LEU A 164 -6.59 -3.29 15.01
C LEU A 164 -7.72 -4.02 14.30
N GLU A 165 -8.98 -3.69 14.56
CA GLU A 165 -10.13 -4.24 13.84
C GLU A 165 -10.10 -3.84 12.36
N TYR A 166 -9.81 -2.57 12.05
CA TYR A 166 -9.66 -2.11 10.66
C TYR A 166 -8.43 -2.73 9.97
N LEU A 167 -7.31 -2.85 10.69
CA LEU A 167 -6.12 -3.51 10.18
C LEU A 167 -6.39 -4.97 9.84
N ASN A 168 -7.10 -5.69 10.70
CA ASN A 168 -7.50 -7.08 10.43
C ASN A 168 -8.38 -7.19 9.18
N THR A 169 -9.33 -6.26 8.99
CA THR A 169 -10.14 -6.19 7.77
C THR A 169 -9.29 -5.95 6.53
N LEU A 170 -8.35 -5.01 6.59
CA LEU A 170 -7.42 -4.73 5.48
C LEU A 170 -6.58 -5.97 5.12
N ILE A 171 -6.10 -6.69 6.14
CA ILE A 171 -5.30 -7.91 5.93
C ILE A 171 -6.16 -9.03 5.36
N ASP A 172 -7.41 -9.17 5.79
CA ASP A 172 -8.35 -10.14 5.22
C ASP A 172 -8.60 -9.86 3.73
N GLU A 173 -8.88 -8.61 3.36
CA GLU A 173 -9.01 -8.19 1.96
C GLU A 173 -7.78 -8.56 1.16
N ARG A 174 -6.57 -8.25 1.66
CA ARG A 174 -5.31 -8.52 0.96
C ARG A 174 -5.00 -10.01 0.88
N TYR A 175 -4.98 -10.68 2.02
CA TYR A 175 -4.45 -12.04 2.10
C TYR A 175 -5.44 -13.12 1.66
N HIS A 176 -6.72 -12.99 2.03
CA HIS A 176 -7.75 -14.00 1.72
C HIS A 176 -8.53 -13.68 0.45
N GLN A 177 -8.75 -12.40 0.17
CA GLN A 177 -9.55 -12.01 -0.98
C GLN A 177 -8.71 -11.59 -2.18
N ASN A 178 -7.36 -11.51 -2.08
CA ASN A 178 -6.46 -11.00 -3.11
C ASN A 178 -6.88 -9.62 -3.64
N LEU A 179 -7.36 -8.75 -2.74
CA LEU A 179 -7.84 -7.42 -3.06
C LEU A 179 -6.85 -6.36 -2.56
N TYR A 180 -6.09 -5.76 -3.48
CA TYR A 180 -5.06 -4.77 -3.19
C TYR A 180 -5.41 -3.42 -3.80
N SER A 181 -5.52 -2.39 -2.99
CA SER A 181 -5.88 -1.02 -3.42
C SER A 181 -7.11 -0.96 -4.34
N GLY A 182 -8.10 -1.85 -4.11
CA GLY A 182 -9.31 -1.95 -4.92
C GLY A 182 -9.18 -2.84 -6.16
N TYR A 183 -7.99 -3.37 -6.45
CA TYR A 183 -7.77 -4.29 -7.58
C TYR A 183 -7.79 -5.73 -7.13
N LYS A 184 -8.62 -6.54 -7.79
CA LYS A 184 -8.62 -8.00 -7.65
C LYS A 184 -7.45 -8.57 -8.42
N ILE A 185 -6.61 -9.37 -7.74
CA ILE A 185 -5.49 -10.06 -8.36
C ILE A 185 -5.86 -11.51 -8.59
N GLU A 186 -5.77 -11.94 -9.84
CA GLU A 186 -6.05 -13.30 -10.27
C GLU A 186 -4.74 -14.05 -10.49
N GLU A 187 -4.61 -15.24 -9.91
CA GLU A 187 -3.54 -16.17 -10.25
C GLU A 187 -3.95 -16.95 -11.49
N ILE A 188 -3.13 -16.90 -12.54
CA ILE A 188 -3.39 -17.53 -13.83
C ILE A 188 -2.20 -18.42 -14.27
N ASN A 189 -2.47 -19.39 -15.11
CA ASN A 189 -1.46 -20.24 -15.75
C ASN A 189 -1.60 -20.14 -17.27
N PRO A 190 -1.13 -19.03 -17.88
CA PRO A 190 -1.20 -18.88 -19.33
C PRO A 190 -0.30 -19.89 -20.03
N GLY A 191 -0.74 -20.37 -21.19
CA GLY A 191 0.10 -21.13 -22.10
C GLY A 191 1.29 -20.31 -22.60
N PRO A 192 2.16 -20.92 -23.42
CA PRO A 192 3.27 -20.20 -24.03
C PRO A 192 2.73 -19.07 -24.92
N LYS A 193 3.40 -17.92 -24.89
CA LYS A 193 3.07 -16.76 -25.73
C LYS A 193 4.23 -16.48 -26.67
N PHE A 194 3.91 -16.16 -27.91
CA PHE A 194 4.87 -15.81 -28.95
C PHE A 194 4.54 -14.42 -29.49
N PHE A 195 5.56 -13.66 -29.83
CA PHE A 195 5.41 -12.26 -30.26
C PHE A 195 6.37 -11.93 -31.39
N ILE A 196 5.96 -11.03 -32.28
CA ILE A 196 6.86 -10.19 -33.04
C ILE A 196 6.96 -8.84 -32.31
N THR A 197 8.19 -8.29 -32.20
CA THR A 197 8.44 -7.14 -31.33
C THR A 197 9.37 -6.13 -31.96
N HIS A 198 9.21 -4.86 -31.53
CA HIS A 198 10.26 -3.85 -31.57
C HIS A 198 10.63 -3.50 -30.13
N ARG A 199 11.90 -3.73 -29.74
CA ARG A 199 12.41 -3.47 -28.39
C ARG A 199 13.43 -2.34 -28.40
N ALA A 200 13.32 -1.41 -27.44
CA ALA A 200 14.27 -0.34 -27.22
C ALA A 200 14.26 0.15 -25.77
N GLU A 201 15.33 0.85 -25.40
CA GLU A 201 15.32 1.71 -24.20
C GLU A 201 14.61 3.03 -24.56
N VAL A 202 13.54 3.36 -23.86
CA VAL A 202 12.66 4.49 -24.15
C VAL A 202 12.53 5.38 -22.92
N ALA A 203 12.58 6.69 -23.10
CA ALA A 203 12.24 7.63 -22.03
C ALA A 203 10.77 7.46 -21.63
N ILE A 204 10.48 7.45 -20.31
CA ILE A 204 9.14 7.18 -19.78
C ILE A 204 8.09 8.10 -20.40
N GLU A 205 8.40 9.37 -20.59
CA GLU A 205 7.53 10.36 -21.24
C GLU A 205 7.18 10.02 -22.70
N ASN A 206 8.05 9.27 -23.40
CA ASN A 206 7.90 8.93 -24.81
C ASN A 206 7.29 7.53 -25.06
N ILE A 207 6.97 6.77 -24.01
CA ILE A 207 6.46 5.39 -24.12
C ILE A 207 5.22 5.30 -25.01
N ASN A 208 4.27 6.20 -24.84
CA ASN A 208 3.02 6.19 -25.62
C ASN A 208 3.28 6.45 -27.11
N GLN A 209 4.16 7.37 -27.44
CA GLN A 209 4.52 7.68 -28.82
C GLN A 209 5.27 6.50 -29.44
N TYR A 210 6.29 6.01 -28.74
CA TYR A 210 7.06 4.84 -29.18
C TYR A 210 6.16 3.63 -29.43
N TYR A 211 5.29 3.30 -28.48
CA TYR A 211 4.34 2.18 -28.61
C TYR A 211 3.45 2.35 -29.83
N THR A 212 2.80 3.49 -30.00
CA THR A 212 1.85 3.73 -31.10
C THR A 212 2.52 3.63 -32.47
N GLN A 213 3.70 4.17 -32.64
CA GLN A 213 4.46 4.11 -33.88
C GLN A 213 4.87 2.69 -34.21
N ASN A 214 5.42 1.96 -33.26
CA ASN A 214 5.95 0.63 -33.47
C ASN A 214 4.87 -0.43 -33.60
N ILE A 215 3.75 -0.31 -32.88
CA ILE A 215 2.64 -1.26 -33.03
C ILE A 215 2.01 -1.16 -34.43
N SER A 216 1.88 0.05 -34.96
CA SER A 216 1.39 0.26 -36.33
C SER A 216 2.33 -0.36 -37.37
N ALA A 217 3.65 -0.20 -37.20
CA ALA A 217 4.66 -0.82 -38.06
C ALA A 217 4.60 -2.36 -38.00
N LEU A 218 4.44 -2.93 -36.79
CA LEU A 218 4.30 -4.39 -36.60
C LEU A 218 3.03 -4.94 -37.26
N TYR A 219 1.89 -4.24 -37.20
CA TYR A 219 0.68 -4.65 -37.93
C TYR A 219 0.89 -4.67 -39.44
N GLN A 220 1.52 -3.63 -40.01
CA GLN A 220 1.85 -3.59 -41.45
C GLN A 220 2.80 -4.74 -41.83
N LYS A 221 3.79 -5.01 -40.96
CA LYS A 221 4.73 -6.13 -41.18
C LYS A 221 4.02 -7.49 -41.15
N ALA A 222 3.12 -7.67 -40.16
CA ALA A 222 2.32 -8.89 -40.05
C ALA A 222 1.49 -9.14 -41.33
N LEU A 223 0.82 -8.08 -41.82
CA LEU A 223 0.04 -8.17 -43.08
C LEU A 223 0.92 -8.54 -44.28
N ASN A 224 2.04 -7.81 -44.46
CA ASN A 224 2.92 -8.02 -45.61
C ASN A 224 3.62 -9.38 -45.59
N SER A 225 3.80 -9.98 -44.41
CA SER A 225 4.46 -11.29 -44.24
C SER A 225 3.49 -12.43 -44.00
N ASN A 226 2.17 -12.22 -44.15
CA ASN A 226 1.11 -13.18 -43.86
C ASN A 226 1.20 -13.81 -42.45
N ILE A 227 1.60 -13.00 -41.45
CA ILE A 227 1.68 -13.45 -40.07
C ILE A 227 0.29 -13.33 -39.43
N VAL A 228 -0.19 -14.43 -38.84
CA VAL A 228 -1.46 -14.43 -38.12
C VAL A 228 -1.28 -13.88 -36.71
N VAL A 229 -1.90 -12.73 -36.47
CA VAL A 229 -1.97 -12.12 -35.11
C VAL A 229 -3.00 -12.88 -34.29
N SER A 230 -2.60 -13.38 -33.11
CA SER A 230 -3.40 -14.30 -32.28
C SER A 230 -4.04 -13.66 -31.05
N GLY A 231 -3.88 -12.34 -30.86
CA GLY A 231 -4.39 -11.66 -29.68
C GLY A 231 -4.26 -10.14 -29.76
N MET A 232 -4.41 -9.49 -28.62
CA MET A 232 -4.35 -8.03 -28.51
C MET A 232 -2.91 -7.53 -28.49
N PRO A 233 -2.65 -6.31 -29.01
CA PRO A 233 -1.32 -5.71 -28.94
C PRO A 233 -0.89 -5.47 -27.51
N CYS A 234 0.41 -5.62 -27.24
CA CYS A 234 0.98 -5.59 -25.91
C CYS A 234 2.15 -4.59 -25.81
N GLY A 235 2.35 -4.04 -24.60
CA GLY A 235 3.64 -3.56 -24.15
C GLY A 235 4.32 -4.65 -23.33
N LEU A 236 5.58 -4.98 -23.64
CA LEU A 236 6.42 -5.84 -22.82
C LEU A 236 7.44 -4.97 -22.13
N PHE A 237 7.51 -5.05 -20.79
CA PHE A 237 8.41 -4.21 -20.00
C PHE A 237 9.41 -5.09 -19.26
N TYR A 238 10.70 -4.84 -19.50
CA TYR A 238 11.83 -5.58 -18.92
C TYR A 238 12.43 -4.85 -17.73
N THR A 239 12.49 -3.50 -17.81
CA THR A 239 12.91 -2.64 -16.71
C THR A 239 12.06 -1.38 -16.67
N TRP A 240 11.93 -0.82 -15.46
CA TRP A 240 11.32 0.48 -15.22
C TRP A 240 12.21 1.24 -14.24
N ASP A 241 12.95 2.23 -14.73
CA ASP A 241 13.92 3.00 -13.94
C ASP A 241 13.44 4.44 -13.75
N GLU A 242 12.76 4.68 -12.62
CA GLU A 242 12.26 6.03 -12.26
C GLU A 242 13.40 7.03 -12.01
N THR A 243 14.58 6.55 -11.63
CA THR A 243 15.72 7.43 -11.36
C THR A 243 16.32 7.98 -12.64
N LYS A 244 16.41 7.13 -13.68
CA LYS A 244 16.89 7.51 -15.00
C LYS A 244 15.76 7.97 -15.93
N LEU A 245 14.51 7.87 -15.51
CA LEU A 245 13.32 8.15 -16.30
C LEU A 245 13.27 7.36 -17.61
N LYS A 246 13.68 6.08 -17.58
CA LYS A 246 13.76 5.21 -18.75
C LYS A 246 13.16 3.83 -18.47
N SER A 247 12.71 3.18 -19.54
CA SER A 247 12.22 1.80 -19.53
C SER A 247 12.83 1.05 -20.72
N ASP A 248 13.33 -0.16 -20.49
CA ASP A 248 13.57 -1.13 -21.56
C ASP A 248 12.24 -1.84 -21.81
N MET A 249 11.68 -1.61 -22.99
CA MET A 249 10.37 -2.12 -23.38
C MET A 249 10.30 -2.56 -24.83
N ALA A 250 9.27 -3.32 -25.15
CA ALA A 250 8.93 -3.65 -26.51
C ALA A 250 7.46 -3.37 -26.83
N ALA A 251 7.19 -2.80 -27.99
CA ALA A 251 5.88 -2.95 -28.63
C ALA A 251 5.80 -4.36 -29.20
N ALA A 252 4.69 -5.08 -28.98
CA ALA A 252 4.57 -6.49 -29.30
C ALA A 252 3.20 -6.85 -29.88
N LEU A 253 3.21 -7.70 -30.93
CA LEU A 253 2.02 -8.36 -31.45
C LEU A 253 2.10 -9.86 -31.20
N PRO A 254 1.09 -10.46 -30.53
CA PRO A 254 1.08 -11.90 -30.30
C PRO A 254 0.83 -12.68 -31.61
N THR A 255 1.53 -13.81 -31.75
CA THR A 255 1.44 -14.70 -32.88
C THR A 255 1.10 -16.11 -32.43
N LEU A 256 0.60 -16.96 -33.37
CA LEU A 256 0.21 -18.35 -33.07
C LEU A 256 1.41 -19.25 -32.72
N ALA A 257 2.58 -18.95 -33.28
CA ALA A 257 3.79 -19.72 -33.08
C ALA A 257 5.02 -18.81 -33.08
N GLN A 258 6.12 -19.31 -32.57
CA GLN A 258 7.39 -18.60 -32.65
C GLN A 258 7.81 -18.47 -34.10
N LEU A 259 8.18 -17.28 -34.50
CA LEU A 259 8.63 -16.97 -35.86
C LEU A 259 10.11 -16.63 -35.81
N ASN A 260 10.87 -17.17 -36.76
CA ASN A 260 12.30 -16.95 -36.87
C ASN A 260 12.62 -16.08 -38.08
N ASN A 261 13.63 -15.22 -37.97
CA ASN A 261 14.21 -14.47 -39.09
C ASN A 261 13.22 -13.55 -39.85
N ILE A 262 12.36 -12.83 -39.13
CA ILE A 262 11.54 -11.79 -39.74
C ILE A 262 12.41 -10.52 -39.85
N PRO A 263 12.67 -10.01 -41.06
CA PRO A 263 13.50 -8.82 -41.22
C PRO A 263 12.95 -7.61 -40.42
N GLU A 264 13.81 -6.83 -39.80
CA GLU A 264 13.48 -5.60 -39.09
C GLU A 264 12.59 -5.76 -37.84
N THR A 265 12.39 -7.00 -37.35
CA THR A 265 11.66 -7.26 -36.13
C THR A 265 12.37 -8.33 -35.30
N ASN A 266 12.13 -8.34 -34.01
CA ASN A 266 12.56 -9.42 -33.11
C ASN A 266 11.41 -10.39 -32.90
N SER A 267 11.75 -11.67 -32.68
CA SER A 267 10.80 -12.68 -32.23
C SER A 267 11.05 -12.98 -30.76
N GLU A 268 10.01 -12.99 -29.96
CA GLU A 268 10.09 -13.24 -28.53
C GLU A 268 9.13 -14.36 -28.13
N SER A 269 9.53 -15.18 -27.16
CA SER A 269 8.70 -16.23 -26.61
C SER A 269 8.73 -16.23 -25.09
N ILE A 270 7.57 -16.37 -24.48
CA ILE A 270 7.42 -16.55 -23.04
C ILE A 270 6.86 -17.94 -22.81
N LEU A 271 7.62 -18.79 -22.11
CA LEU A 271 7.19 -20.16 -21.80
C LEU A 271 5.99 -20.15 -20.85
N ALA A 272 5.22 -21.24 -20.87
CA ALA A 272 4.13 -21.44 -19.91
C ALA A 272 4.66 -21.45 -18.49
N LYS A 273 4.18 -20.54 -17.65
CA LYS A 273 4.56 -20.39 -16.24
C LYS A 273 3.48 -19.63 -15.49
N PRO A 274 3.43 -19.74 -14.14
CA PRO A 274 2.47 -19.02 -13.33
C PRO A 274 2.57 -17.51 -13.53
N ALA A 275 1.43 -16.85 -13.54
CA ALA A 275 1.35 -15.41 -13.65
C ALA A 275 0.22 -14.83 -12.78
N LEU A 276 0.32 -13.56 -12.49
CA LEU A 276 -0.70 -12.74 -11.83
C LEU A 276 -1.32 -11.83 -12.88
N LYS A 277 -2.62 -11.57 -12.75
CA LYS A 277 -3.35 -10.67 -13.64
C LYS A 277 -4.20 -9.68 -12.85
N ILE A 278 -4.14 -8.42 -13.25
CA ILE A 278 -5.10 -7.38 -12.91
C ILE A 278 -5.79 -6.93 -14.18
N THR A 279 -7.12 -6.87 -14.18
CA THR A 279 -7.89 -6.22 -15.23
C THR A 279 -8.12 -4.76 -14.83
N PHE A 280 -7.29 -3.88 -15.35
CA PHE A 280 -7.38 -2.43 -15.14
C PHE A 280 -8.43 -1.83 -16.07
N ARG A 281 -9.26 -0.90 -15.54
CA ARG A 281 -10.23 -0.12 -16.32
C ARG A 281 -9.88 1.36 -16.21
N GLY A 282 -9.86 2.04 -17.35
CA GLY A 282 -9.53 3.45 -17.44
C GLY A 282 -8.37 3.76 -18.38
N ASP A 283 -7.98 5.03 -18.42
CA ASP A 283 -6.84 5.48 -19.21
C ASP A 283 -5.55 4.77 -18.75
N LYS A 284 -4.87 4.11 -19.69
CA LYS A 284 -3.63 3.35 -19.43
C LYS A 284 -2.53 4.20 -18.77
N THR A 285 -2.54 5.52 -18.93
CA THR A 285 -1.58 6.42 -18.26
C THR A 285 -1.77 6.43 -16.74
N LYS A 286 -2.90 5.93 -16.24
CA LYS A 286 -3.25 5.82 -14.82
C LYS A 286 -3.03 4.40 -14.26
N SER A 287 -2.49 3.46 -15.05
CA SER A 287 -2.24 2.06 -14.65
C SER A 287 -1.26 1.89 -13.47
N GLY A 288 -0.49 2.92 -13.12
CA GLY A 288 0.51 2.87 -12.05
C GLY A 288 -0.01 2.35 -10.70
N GLN A 289 -1.29 2.63 -10.37
CA GLN A 289 -1.89 2.09 -9.14
C GLN A 289 -2.09 0.56 -9.20
N ALA A 290 -2.42 0.01 -10.37
CA ALA A 290 -2.53 -1.43 -10.57
C ALA A 290 -1.16 -2.12 -10.46
N HIS A 291 -0.10 -1.50 -10.99
CA HIS A 291 1.27 -1.98 -10.83
C HIS A 291 1.72 -1.96 -9.37
N ASN A 292 1.41 -0.90 -8.61
CA ASN A 292 1.68 -0.84 -7.18
C ASN A 292 0.95 -1.95 -6.41
N ALA A 293 -0.33 -2.18 -6.72
CA ALA A 293 -1.11 -3.26 -6.11
C ALA A 293 -0.51 -4.64 -6.40
N MET A 294 -0.02 -4.86 -7.62
CA MET A 294 0.68 -6.08 -8.01
C MET A 294 1.98 -6.28 -7.21
N GLY A 295 2.78 -5.21 -7.06
CA GLY A 295 4.00 -5.23 -6.26
C GLY A 295 3.74 -5.55 -4.79
N ASP A 296 2.71 -4.94 -4.19
CA ASP A 296 2.30 -5.22 -2.81
C ASP A 296 1.89 -6.69 -2.61
N PHE A 297 1.10 -7.24 -3.55
CA PHE A 297 0.71 -8.65 -3.52
C PHE A 297 1.93 -9.57 -3.59
N MET A 298 2.83 -9.32 -4.54
CA MET A 298 4.03 -10.14 -4.71
C MET A 298 4.91 -10.11 -3.45
N LYS A 299 5.03 -8.94 -2.82
CA LYS A 299 5.76 -8.77 -1.57
C LYS A 299 5.14 -9.57 -0.43
N ASP A 300 3.81 -9.49 -0.27
CA ASP A 300 3.09 -10.22 0.78
C ASP A 300 3.16 -11.75 0.59
N ARG A 301 3.28 -12.21 -0.66
CA ARG A 301 3.38 -13.63 -1.02
C ARG A 301 4.83 -14.12 -1.20
N SER A 302 5.83 -13.24 -0.99
CA SER A 302 7.26 -13.55 -1.19
C SER A 302 7.54 -14.11 -2.60
N LEU A 303 6.90 -13.51 -3.62
CA LEU A 303 7.08 -13.86 -5.03
C LEU A 303 8.19 -13.00 -5.65
N LEU A 304 8.94 -13.57 -6.58
CA LEU A 304 9.92 -12.87 -7.40
C LEU A 304 9.33 -12.63 -8.78
N MET A 305 9.36 -11.38 -9.23
CA MET A 305 8.93 -11.01 -10.57
C MET A 305 9.89 -11.61 -11.60
N ASP A 306 9.31 -12.20 -12.66
CA ASP A 306 10.02 -12.67 -13.83
C ASP A 306 9.65 -11.79 -15.03
N VAL A 307 10.65 -11.34 -15.75
CA VAL A 307 10.47 -10.42 -16.88
C VAL A 307 10.23 -11.14 -18.19
N PRO A 308 9.54 -10.52 -19.14
CA PRO A 308 8.91 -9.21 -19.09
C PRO A 308 7.56 -9.22 -18.36
N MET A 309 7.20 -8.09 -17.76
CA MET A 309 5.81 -7.81 -17.41
C MET A 309 5.06 -7.41 -18.70
N ILE A 310 3.75 -7.74 -18.78
CA ILE A 310 2.92 -7.48 -19.97
C ILE A 310 1.79 -6.50 -19.60
N GLU A 311 1.62 -5.47 -20.41
CA GLU A 311 0.37 -4.75 -20.53
C GLU A 311 -0.31 -5.14 -21.86
N GLU A 312 -1.44 -5.85 -21.77
CA GLU A 312 -2.25 -6.25 -22.92
C GLU A 312 -3.41 -5.26 -23.09
N TYR A 313 -3.41 -4.52 -24.19
CA TYR A 313 -4.39 -3.47 -24.45
C TYR A 313 -5.64 -4.04 -25.12
N VAL A 314 -6.63 -4.42 -24.29
CA VAL A 314 -7.84 -5.14 -24.73
C VAL A 314 -8.79 -4.24 -25.52
N THR A 315 -8.90 -2.98 -25.10
CA THR A 315 -9.76 -2.02 -25.78
C THR A 315 -9.01 -1.24 -26.86
N ASP A 316 -9.57 -1.25 -28.05
CA ASP A 316 -9.09 -0.45 -29.17
C ASP A 316 -9.63 1.00 -29.04
N PRO A 317 -8.77 2.00 -28.83
CA PRO A 317 -9.20 3.40 -28.68
C PRO A 317 -9.90 3.96 -29.92
N SER A 318 -9.73 3.36 -31.10
CA SER A 318 -10.44 3.77 -32.31
C SER A 318 -11.91 3.36 -32.31
N LYS A 319 -12.29 2.35 -31.49
CA LYS A 319 -13.65 1.81 -31.35
C LYS A 319 -14.36 2.27 -30.08
N GLU A 320 -13.62 2.62 -29.04
CA GLU A 320 -14.15 3.16 -27.79
C GLU A 320 -13.48 4.50 -27.47
N SER A 321 -14.23 5.57 -27.61
CA SER A 321 -13.74 6.94 -27.43
C SER A 321 -13.67 7.37 -25.96
N ASP A 322 -14.34 6.65 -25.05
CA ASP A 322 -14.37 6.96 -23.63
C ASP A 322 -13.19 6.25 -22.90
N PRO A 323 -12.15 6.99 -22.48
CA PRO A 323 -11.00 6.40 -21.83
C PRO A 323 -11.33 5.66 -20.52
N ASP A 324 -12.40 6.02 -19.83
CA ASP A 324 -12.80 5.37 -18.57
C ASP A 324 -13.33 3.94 -18.79
N LYS A 325 -13.66 3.59 -20.04
CA LYS A 325 -14.08 2.24 -20.44
C LYS A 325 -12.95 1.38 -20.98
N TRP A 326 -11.78 1.94 -21.21
CA TRP A 326 -10.66 1.14 -21.73
C TRP A 326 -10.24 0.07 -20.73
N VAL A 327 -9.84 -1.08 -21.27
CA VAL A 327 -9.41 -2.23 -20.50
C VAL A 327 -7.98 -2.57 -20.87
N THR A 328 -7.14 -2.67 -19.84
CA THR A 328 -5.77 -3.16 -19.94
C THR A 328 -5.58 -4.32 -18.97
N ASN A 329 -5.11 -5.46 -19.45
CA ASN A 329 -4.67 -6.53 -18.57
C ASN A 329 -3.20 -6.33 -18.22
N VAL A 330 -2.92 -6.16 -16.94
CA VAL A 330 -1.57 -6.10 -16.37
C VAL A 330 -1.20 -7.52 -15.93
N ILE A 331 -0.16 -8.11 -16.51
CA ILE A 331 0.21 -9.51 -16.29
C ILE A 331 1.68 -9.56 -15.83
N TYR A 332 1.90 -10.17 -14.67
CA TYR A 332 3.23 -10.38 -14.08
C TYR A 332 3.51 -11.87 -13.96
N TYR A 333 4.54 -12.34 -14.64
CA TYR A 333 5.06 -13.68 -14.39
C TYR A 333 5.87 -13.70 -13.11
N TYR A 334 5.87 -14.84 -12.42
CA TYR A 334 6.58 -14.95 -11.15
C TYR A 334 7.17 -16.34 -10.92
N THR A 335 8.16 -16.35 -10.01
CA THR A 335 8.68 -17.57 -9.38
C THR A 335 8.51 -17.46 -7.87
N LYS A 336 8.38 -18.58 -7.18
CA LYS A 336 8.40 -18.62 -5.71
C LYS A 336 9.83 -18.53 -5.22
N LYS A 337 10.02 -17.78 -4.13
CA LYS A 337 11.31 -17.65 -3.46
C LYS A 337 11.74 -18.96 -2.83
#